data_55f6fb61205f857f9ff119905367305a
#
_entry.id   55f6fb61205f857f9ff119905367305a
#
_cell.length_a   1.000
_cell.length_b   1.000
_cell.length_c   1.000
_cell.angle_alpha   90.00
_cell.angle_beta   90.00
_cell.angle_gamma   90.00
#
_symmetry.space_group_name_H-M   'P 1'
#
loop_
_entity.id
_entity.type
_entity.pdbx_description
1 polymer ?
#
loop_
_entity_poly.entity_id
_entity_poly.type
_entity_poly.pdbx_seq_one_letter_code
_entity_poly.pdbx_strand_id
1 'polypeptide(L)'
;KSSAGAAERLPVARVANIGETIRRLKEQGVFVYCADMDGVPLRKNNLTGPIALVLGSEGSGVSQLVKKLCDGVVRLDMAAQGTGVDSYNVSVAAGIILYEIQSQRAAQNA
;
A
#
# COMPACT_ATOMS: atom_id res chain seq x y z
N LYS A 1 8.74 3.14 16.63
CA LYS A 1 7.31 3.07 16.71
C LYS A 1 6.66 4.32 16.19
N SER A 2 5.97 4.19 15.15
CA SER A 2 5.64 5.38 14.41
C SER A 2 4.35 6.03 14.88
N SER A 3 3.37 5.29 15.26
CA SER A 3 2.15 5.93 15.66
C SER A 3 1.41 5.02 16.61
N ALA A 4 0.99 5.56 17.71
CA ALA A 4 0.46 4.78 18.80
C ALA A 4 -0.76 4.00 18.33
N GLY A 5 -1.85 4.16 18.54
CA GLY A 5 -3.00 3.32 18.30
C GLY A 5 -3.00 2.55 16.98
N ALA A 6 -2.58 3.19 15.89
CA ALA A 6 -2.61 2.53 14.58
C ALA A 6 -1.60 1.39 14.52
N ALA A 7 -0.43 1.60 15.10
CA ALA A 7 0.62 0.59 15.03
C ALA A 7 0.28 -0.67 15.81
N GLU A 8 -0.57 -0.55 16.83
CA GLU A 8 -0.96 -1.72 17.61
C GLU A 8 -1.85 -2.66 16.82
N ARG A 9 -2.60 -2.14 15.86
CA ARG A 9 -3.52 -2.96 15.07
C ARG A 9 -3.00 -3.25 13.68
N LEU A 10 -1.98 -2.53 13.27
CA LEU A 10 -1.45 -2.63 11.93
C LEU A 10 0.03 -2.92 12.03
N PRO A 11 0.44 -4.16 11.76
CA PRO A 11 1.86 -4.47 11.82
C PRO A 11 2.64 -3.67 10.79
N VAL A 12 3.64 -2.96 11.26
CA VAL A 12 4.54 -2.18 10.43
C VAL A 12 5.94 -2.68 10.69
N ALA A 13 6.66 -3.01 9.62
CA ALA A 13 7.98 -3.58 9.76
C ALA A 13 8.94 -2.98 8.74
N ARG A 14 10.17 -2.82 9.15
CA ARG A 14 11.27 -2.55 8.25
C ARG A 14 11.96 -3.88 7.99
N VAL A 15 12.24 -4.16 6.74
CA VAL A 15 12.83 -5.43 6.38
C VAL A 15 14.10 -5.20 5.59
N ALA A 16 15.08 -6.06 5.81
CA ALA A 16 16.35 -5.95 5.11
C ALA A 16 16.25 -6.45 3.67
N ASN A 17 15.41 -7.43 3.44
CA ASN A 17 15.24 -8.01 2.10
C ASN A 17 13.77 -7.99 1.74
N ILE A 18 13.38 -6.96 1.00
CA ILE A 18 11.96 -6.77 0.67
C ILE A 18 11.44 -7.87 -0.25
N GLY A 19 12.26 -8.32 -1.19
CA GLY A 19 11.82 -9.37 -2.12
C GLY A 19 11.52 -10.67 -1.41
N GLU A 20 12.37 -11.05 -0.49
CA GLU A 20 12.17 -12.28 0.27
C GLU A 20 10.91 -12.17 1.13
N THR A 21 10.71 -11.01 1.74
CA THR A 21 9.53 -10.80 2.57
C THR A 21 8.25 -10.89 1.74
N ILE A 22 8.25 -10.33 0.54
CA ILE A 22 7.09 -10.40 -0.33
C ILE A 22 6.79 -11.86 -0.67
N ARG A 23 7.79 -12.63 -1.01
CA ARG A 23 7.58 -14.04 -1.34
C ARG A 23 6.98 -14.81 -0.18
N ARG A 24 7.47 -14.57 1.03
CA ARG A 24 6.94 -15.24 2.21
C ARG A 24 5.49 -14.89 2.47
N LEU A 25 5.14 -13.61 2.31
CA LEU A 25 3.76 -13.18 2.51
C LEU A 25 2.84 -13.83 1.51
N LYS A 26 3.25 -13.89 0.25
CA LYS A 26 2.43 -14.52 -0.78
C LYS A 26 2.24 -16.00 -0.51
N GLU A 27 3.25 -16.67 -0.01
CA GLU A 27 3.14 -18.09 0.35
C GLU A 27 2.12 -18.32 1.46
N GLN A 28 1.89 -17.31 2.28
CA GLN A 28 0.92 -17.39 3.36
C GLN A 28 -0.46 -16.92 2.94
N GLY A 29 -0.65 -16.64 1.68
CA GLY A 29 -1.95 -16.21 1.18
C GLY A 29 -2.22 -14.73 1.31
N VAL A 30 -1.20 -13.93 1.58
CA VAL A 30 -1.36 -12.48 1.68
C VAL A 30 -1.15 -11.86 0.30
N PHE A 31 -2.05 -10.97 -0.08
CA PHE A 31 -1.93 -10.24 -1.34
C PHE A 31 -1.08 -9.00 -1.11
N VAL A 32 -0.03 -8.86 -1.89
CA VAL A 32 0.93 -7.77 -1.70
C VAL A 32 0.74 -6.74 -2.80
N TYR A 33 0.48 -5.51 -2.40
CA TYR A 33 0.30 -4.40 -3.32
C TYR A 33 1.37 -3.36 -3.06
N CYS A 34 1.78 -2.67 -4.12
CA CYS A 34 2.63 -1.50 -3.96
C CYS A 34 1.95 -0.31 -4.61
N ALA A 35 2.40 0.88 -4.24
CA ALA A 35 1.82 2.12 -4.75
C ALA A 35 2.77 2.77 -5.72
N ASP A 36 2.28 3.11 -6.90
CA ASP A 36 3.07 3.83 -7.88
C ASP A 36 2.13 4.46 -8.90
N MET A 37 2.65 5.44 -9.63
CA MET A 37 1.84 6.23 -10.56
C MET A 37 1.38 5.43 -11.76
N ASP A 38 2.04 4.34 -12.09
CA ASP A 38 1.65 3.52 -13.24
C ASP A 38 0.67 2.40 -12.88
N GLY A 39 0.10 2.45 -11.69
CA GLY A 39 -0.79 1.40 -11.23
C GLY A 39 -2.24 1.61 -11.62
N VAL A 40 -3.07 0.68 -11.18
CA VAL A 40 -4.52 0.75 -11.35
C VAL A 40 -5.09 1.68 -10.28
N PRO A 41 -6.04 2.53 -10.61
CA PRO A 41 -6.62 3.43 -9.59
C PRO A 41 -7.05 2.66 -8.36
N LEU A 42 -6.79 3.25 -7.21
CA LEU A 42 -6.95 2.57 -5.92
C LEU A 42 -8.32 1.91 -5.76
N ARG A 43 -9.38 2.63 -6.11
CA ARG A 43 -10.74 2.12 -5.92
C ARG A 43 -11.08 0.93 -6.78
N LYS A 44 -10.33 0.72 -7.85
CA LYS A 44 -10.62 -0.37 -8.78
C LYS A 44 -9.96 -1.67 -8.40
N ASN A 45 -9.22 -1.68 -7.30
CA ASN A 45 -8.61 -2.89 -6.79
C ASN A 45 -9.48 -3.51 -5.72
N ASN A 46 -9.52 -4.84 -5.69
CA ASN A 46 -10.22 -5.55 -4.61
C ASN A 46 -9.25 -5.70 -3.44
N LEU A 47 -9.50 -4.96 -2.39
CA LEU A 47 -8.61 -4.91 -1.24
C LEU A 47 -9.25 -5.50 0.01
N THR A 48 -10.17 -6.45 -0.15
CA THR A 48 -10.94 -6.99 0.98
C THR A 48 -10.26 -8.17 1.67
N GLY A 49 -9.30 -8.81 1.04
CA GLY A 49 -8.61 -9.93 1.63
C GLY A 49 -7.45 -9.51 2.52
N PRO A 50 -6.61 -10.45 2.91
CA PRO A 50 -5.40 -10.09 3.66
C PRO A 50 -4.44 -9.37 2.74
N ILE A 51 -4.05 -8.17 3.14
CA ILE A 51 -3.29 -7.25 2.31
C ILE A 51 -2.01 -6.83 3.02
N ALA A 52 -0.94 -6.77 2.26
CA ALA A 52 0.30 -6.12 2.68
C ALA A 52 0.62 -5.02 1.68
N LEU A 53 1.07 -3.89 2.19
CA LEU A 53 1.42 -2.75 1.35
C LEU A 53 2.93 -2.54 1.36
N VAL A 54 3.48 -2.34 0.18
CA VAL A 54 4.87 -1.95 0.02
C VAL A 54 4.90 -0.52 -0.48
N LEU A 55 5.54 0.34 0.27
CA LEU A 55 5.62 1.76 -0.05
C LEU A 55 7.07 2.12 -0.29
N GLY A 56 7.31 2.83 -1.36
CA GLY A 56 8.65 3.25 -1.69
C GLY A 56 9.06 4.50 -0.93
N SER A 57 10.34 4.79 -0.95
CA SER A 57 10.83 6.02 -0.35
C SER A 57 10.40 7.22 -1.18
N GLU A 58 10.40 8.37 -0.53
CA GLU A 58 10.03 9.60 -1.20
C GLU A 58 10.96 9.87 -2.38
N GLY A 59 10.38 10.25 -3.49
CA GLY A 59 11.12 10.65 -4.67
C GLY A 59 11.52 9.52 -5.60
N SER A 60 11.74 8.32 -5.09
CA SER A 60 12.19 7.22 -5.95
C SER A 60 11.11 6.17 -6.21
N GLY A 61 10.11 6.09 -5.34
CA GLY A 61 9.06 5.10 -5.52
C GLY A 61 9.53 3.69 -5.29
N VAL A 62 8.81 2.75 -5.88
CA VAL A 62 9.09 1.32 -5.73
C VAL A 62 9.84 0.84 -6.96
N SER A 63 10.88 0.03 -6.75
CA SER A 63 11.69 -0.46 -7.86
C SER A 63 10.88 -1.37 -8.78
N GLN A 64 11.32 -1.48 -10.02
CA GLN A 64 10.64 -2.34 -10.99
C GLN A 64 10.67 -3.80 -10.56
N LEU A 65 11.76 -4.21 -9.94
CA LEU A 65 11.88 -5.58 -9.47
C LEU A 65 10.84 -5.89 -8.40
N VAL A 66 10.67 -4.97 -7.45
CA VAL A 66 9.68 -5.15 -6.40
C VAL A 66 8.27 -5.15 -6.97
N LYS A 67 7.99 -4.27 -7.94
CA LYS A 67 6.68 -4.26 -8.57
C LYS A 67 6.32 -5.59 -9.20
N LYS A 68 7.29 -6.25 -9.81
CA LYS A 68 7.04 -7.54 -10.44
C LYS A 68 6.70 -8.63 -9.44
N LEU A 69 7.17 -8.49 -8.22
CA LEU A 69 6.88 -9.46 -7.18
C LEU A 69 5.51 -9.25 -6.54
N CYS A 70 4.99 -8.04 -6.62
CA CYS A 70 3.71 -7.72 -6.01
C CYS A 70 2.56 -8.28 -6.82
N ASP A 71 1.44 -8.50 -6.16
CA ASP A 71 0.23 -8.95 -6.84
C ASP A 71 -0.43 -7.83 -7.64
N GLY A 72 -0.22 -6.60 -7.22
CA GLY A 72 -0.77 -5.48 -7.95
C GLY A 72 -0.10 -4.17 -7.59
N VAL A 73 -0.34 -3.18 -8.42
CA VAL A 73 0.18 -1.83 -8.22
C VAL A 73 -1.03 -0.90 -8.16
N VAL A 74 -1.16 -0.14 -7.09
CA VAL A 74 -2.27 0.79 -6.94
C VAL A 74 -1.78 2.21 -7.18
N ARG A 75 -2.64 3.01 -7.79
CA ARG A 75 -2.34 4.41 -8.06
C ARG A 75 -3.26 5.30 -7.25
N LEU A 76 -2.69 6.31 -6.64
CA LEU A 76 -3.47 7.33 -5.94
C LEU A 76 -3.68 8.50 -6.88
N ASP A 77 -4.93 8.76 -7.23
CA ASP A 77 -5.26 9.89 -8.09
C ASP A 77 -5.54 11.09 -7.20
N MET A 78 -4.58 11.98 -7.14
CA MET A 78 -4.72 13.19 -6.34
C MET A 78 -5.38 14.25 -7.21
N ALA A 79 -6.65 14.46 -6.99
CA ALA A 79 -7.43 15.34 -7.84
C ALA A 79 -6.95 16.78 -7.80
N ALA A 80 -6.34 17.17 -6.70
CA ALA A 80 -5.95 18.55 -6.52
C ALA A 80 -4.46 18.71 -6.71
N GLN A 81 -4.00 18.46 -7.89
CA GLN A 81 -2.60 18.67 -8.19
C GLN A 81 -2.25 20.13 -7.99
N GLY A 82 -1.09 20.36 -7.41
CA GLY A 82 -0.68 21.72 -7.13
C GLY A 82 -1.12 22.23 -5.79
N THR A 83 -1.79 21.44 -4.98
CA THR A 83 -2.20 21.86 -3.65
C THR A 83 -1.07 21.76 -2.64
N GLY A 84 0.08 21.22 -3.03
CA GLY A 84 1.15 20.98 -2.09
C GLY A 84 1.13 19.60 -1.48
N VAL A 85 0.11 18.83 -1.76
CA VAL A 85 0.08 17.44 -1.30
C VAL A 85 0.87 16.59 -2.26
N ASP A 86 1.91 15.97 -1.74
CA ASP A 86 2.79 15.14 -2.54
C ASP A 86 2.29 13.70 -2.46
N SER A 87 1.89 13.16 -3.61
CA SER A 87 1.40 11.78 -3.65
C SER A 87 2.49 10.77 -3.28
N TYR A 88 3.74 11.21 -3.27
CA TYR A 88 4.85 10.35 -2.84
C TYR A 88 5.13 10.43 -1.36
N ASN A 89 4.39 11.25 -0.62
CA ASN A 89 4.53 11.27 0.83
C ASN A 89 4.01 9.94 1.37
N VAL A 90 4.91 9.17 1.94
CA VAL A 90 4.60 7.80 2.37
C VAL A 90 3.48 7.78 3.40
N SER A 91 3.52 8.71 4.36
CA SER A 91 2.49 8.73 5.41
C SER A 91 1.12 9.03 4.85
N VAL A 92 1.04 9.99 3.95
CA VAL A 92 -0.24 10.35 3.33
C VAL A 92 -0.74 9.20 2.48
N ALA A 93 0.12 8.62 1.67
CA ALA A 93 -0.26 7.51 0.81
C ALA A 93 -0.76 6.33 1.64
N ALA A 94 -0.05 5.98 2.69
CA ALA A 94 -0.46 4.89 3.56
C ALA A 94 -1.83 5.13 4.15
N GLY A 95 -2.07 6.35 4.64
CA GLY A 95 -3.37 6.68 5.23
C GLY A 95 -4.51 6.56 4.24
N ILE A 96 -4.31 7.03 3.02
CA ILE A 96 -5.35 6.97 2.00
C ILE A 96 -5.66 5.51 1.63
N ILE A 97 -4.64 4.71 1.45
CA ILE A 97 -4.83 3.32 1.07
C ILE A 97 -5.51 2.53 2.19
N LEU A 98 -5.08 2.76 3.42
CA LEU A 98 -5.68 2.06 4.55
C LEU A 98 -7.15 2.44 4.73
N TYR A 99 -7.48 3.70 4.48
CA TYR A 99 -8.87 4.11 4.54
C TYR A 99 -9.71 3.39 3.47
N GLU A 100 -9.17 3.27 2.28
CA GLU A 100 -9.89 2.57 1.21
C GLU A 100 -10.06 1.09 1.55
N ILE A 101 -9.04 0.46 2.10
CA ILE A 101 -9.14 -0.94 2.52
C ILE A 101 -10.26 -1.09 3.54
N GLN A 102 -10.29 -0.23 4.52
CA GLN A 102 -11.32 -0.28 5.56
C GLN A 102 -12.71 -0.04 4.98
N SER A 103 -12.83 0.90 4.06
CA SER A 103 -14.10 1.18 3.41
C SER A 103 -14.62 -0.02 2.63
N GLN A 104 -13.76 -0.71 1.91
CA GLN A 104 -14.17 -1.87 1.15
C GLN A 104 -14.59 -3.00 2.07
N ARG A 105 -13.87 -3.21 3.15
CA ARG A 105 -14.22 -4.26 4.10
C ARG A 105 -15.54 -3.98 4.80
N ALA A 106 -15.77 -2.74 5.16
CA ALA A 106 -17.03 -2.35 5.80
C ALA A 106 -18.20 -2.57 4.86
N ALA A 107 -18.05 -2.22 3.59
CA ALA A 107 -19.10 -2.43 2.60
C ALA A 107 -19.39 -3.91 2.39
N GLN A 108 -18.36 -4.75 2.42
CA GLN A 108 -18.52 -6.17 2.24
C GLN A 108 -19.30 -6.80 3.40
N ASN A 109 -19.14 -6.26 4.60
CA ASN A 109 -19.78 -6.80 5.79
C ASN A 109 -21.12 -6.16 6.11
N ALA A 110 -21.56 -5.23 5.29
CA ALA A 110 -22.81 -4.52 5.52
C ALA A 110 -24.03 -5.37 5.18
#